data_cd792499cf8dad418f7935ee8f2258d8
#
_entry.id   cd792499cf8dad418f7935ee8f2258d8
#
_cell.length_a   1.000
_cell.length_b   1.000
_cell.length_c   1.000
_cell.angle_alpha   90.00
_cell.angle_beta   90.00
_cell.angle_gamma   90.00
#
_symmetry.space_group_name_H-M   'P 1'
#
loop_
_entity.id
_entity.type
_entity.pdbx_description
1 polymer ?
#
loop_
_entity_poly.entity_id
_entity_poly.type
_entity_poly.pdbx_seq_one_letter_code
_entity_poly.pdbx_strand_id
1 'polypeptide(L)'
;MELKDKKVVVVGFGRTGQAVCDFLLSQGANITVSDKKSEAELERVEKYRAKGVNFETGANRLETLLAAELVVLSPGVPPLPEILTAREKGIKVISEIELAYPYLRGKLIGITGTNGKSTTTTLIYLMLKKAGFKVHLTGNIGQPLVSFIPKVKPGQLVVTELSSFQLEFTEK
;
A
#
# COMPACT_ATOMS: atom_id res chain seq x y z
N MET A 1 -14.46 -0.08 4.17
CA MET A 1 -13.79 -0.73 5.34
C MET A 1 -13.69 0.34 6.43
N GLU A 2 -14.17 0.06 7.63
CA GLU A 2 -14.00 0.97 8.77
C GLU A 2 -12.60 0.75 9.37
N LEU A 3 -11.83 1.82 9.52
CA LEU A 3 -10.43 1.78 9.96
C LEU A 3 -10.19 2.50 11.29
N LYS A 4 -11.18 3.28 11.76
CA LYS A 4 -11.08 4.02 13.02
C LYS A 4 -10.83 3.06 14.19
N ASP A 5 -9.86 3.41 15.00
CA ASP A 5 -9.42 2.67 16.20
C ASP A 5 -8.87 1.25 15.94
N LYS A 6 -8.84 0.78 14.68
CA LYS A 6 -8.31 -0.55 14.33
C LYS A 6 -6.80 -0.61 14.52
N LYS A 7 -6.34 -1.77 15.01
CA LYS A 7 -4.91 -2.12 15.09
C LYS A 7 -4.44 -2.57 13.71
N VAL A 8 -3.65 -1.72 13.04
CA VAL A 8 -3.14 -1.99 11.69
C VAL A 8 -1.62 -2.12 11.74
N VAL A 9 -1.10 -3.22 11.22
CA VAL A 9 0.35 -3.37 11.00
C VAL A 9 0.67 -3.07 9.54
N VAL A 10 1.59 -2.14 9.32
CA VAL A 10 2.13 -1.80 7.99
C VAL A 10 3.49 -2.47 7.85
N VAL A 11 3.62 -3.42 6.93
CA VAL A 11 4.88 -4.12 6.68
C VAL A 11 5.65 -3.44 5.56
N GLY A 12 6.85 -2.96 5.90
CA GLY A 12 7.71 -2.17 5.04
C GLY A 12 7.44 -0.67 5.12
N PHE A 13 8.48 0.13 5.46
CA PHE A 13 8.39 1.58 5.69
C PHE A 13 9.11 2.42 4.63
N GLY A 14 9.13 1.94 3.40
CA GLY A 14 9.55 2.73 2.24
C GLY A 14 8.51 3.80 1.85
N ARG A 15 8.64 4.37 0.67
CA ARG A 15 7.72 5.41 0.15
C ARG A 15 6.25 5.00 0.23
N THR A 16 5.92 3.75 -0.11
CA THR A 16 4.54 3.24 -0.03
C THR A 16 4.08 3.07 1.40
N GLY A 17 4.89 2.48 2.28
CA GLY A 17 4.54 2.33 3.69
C GLY A 17 4.27 3.67 4.37
N GLN A 18 5.09 4.70 4.09
CA GLN A 18 4.83 6.06 4.57
C GLN A 18 3.50 6.62 4.08
N ALA A 19 3.17 6.42 2.80
CA ALA A 19 1.89 6.87 2.24
C ALA A 19 0.69 6.12 2.84
N VAL A 20 0.83 4.81 3.09
CA VAL A 20 -0.16 4.00 3.82
C VAL A 20 -0.34 4.52 5.25
N CYS A 21 0.75 4.82 5.97
CA CYS A 21 0.66 5.40 7.30
C CYS A 21 -0.06 6.76 7.30
N ASP A 22 0.26 7.66 6.36
CA ASP A 22 -0.43 8.95 6.24
C ASP A 22 -1.93 8.78 5.99
N PHE A 23 -2.33 7.84 5.14
CA PHE A 23 -3.73 7.51 4.90
C PHE A 23 -4.41 6.93 6.14
N LEU A 24 -3.81 5.91 6.78
CA LEU A 24 -4.37 5.25 7.97
C LEU A 24 -4.50 6.23 9.15
N LEU A 25 -3.53 7.12 9.35
CA LEU A 25 -3.63 8.20 10.35
C LEU A 25 -4.83 9.11 10.08
N SER A 26 -5.09 9.45 8.82
CA SER A 26 -6.26 10.26 8.44
C SER A 26 -7.59 9.55 8.71
N GLN A 27 -7.58 8.22 8.79
CA GLN A 27 -8.73 7.39 9.11
C GLN A 27 -8.85 7.04 10.61
N GLY A 28 -7.91 7.51 11.45
CA GLY A 28 -7.92 7.27 12.90
C GLY A 28 -7.51 5.86 13.31
N ALA A 29 -6.71 5.16 12.52
CA ALA A 29 -6.22 3.83 12.87
C ALA A 29 -5.04 3.88 13.86
N ASN A 30 -4.90 2.83 14.68
CA ASN A 30 -3.75 2.59 15.53
C ASN A 30 -2.68 1.82 14.73
N ILE A 31 -1.54 2.45 14.44
CA ILE A 31 -0.56 1.94 13.48
C ILE A 31 0.67 1.44 14.18
N THR A 32 1.11 0.22 13.81
CA THR A 32 2.45 -0.28 14.06
C THR A 32 3.12 -0.55 12.72
N VAL A 33 4.28 0.04 12.49
CA VAL A 33 5.15 -0.27 11.35
C VAL A 33 6.04 -1.45 11.73
N SER A 34 6.10 -2.46 10.87
CA SER A 34 7.05 -3.58 10.95
C SER A 34 7.99 -3.53 9.75
N ASP A 35 9.29 -3.43 9.98
CA ASP A 35 10.30 -3.41 8.91
C ASP A 35 11.52 -4.25 9.31
N LYS A 36 12.06 -5.03 8.35
CA LYS A 36 13.29 -5.83 8.56
C LYS A 36 14.56 -4.98 8.72
N LYS A 37 14.56 -3.75 8.26
CA LYS A 37 15.65 -2.81 8.43
C LYS A 37 15.71 -2.33 9.87
N SER A 38 16.90 -1.98 10.32
CA SER A 38 17.08 -1.27 11.57
C SER A 38 16.48 0.13 11.49
N GLU A 39 16.15 0.71 12.62
CA GLU A 39 15.55 2.06 12.66
C GLU A 39 16.46 3.12 12.04
N ALA A 40 17.79 2.97 12.22
CA ALA A 40 18.78 3.89 11.64
C ALA A 40 18.80 3.90 10.10
N GLU A 41 18.29 2.84 9.46
CA GLU A 41 18.19 2.74 8.00
C GLU A 41 16.85 3.26 7.45
N LEU A 42 15.93 3.63 8.33
CA LEU A 42 14.61 4.11 7.96
C LEU A 42 14.56 5.64 8.01
N GLU A 43 13.97 6.23 6.99
CA GLU A 43 13.78 7.67 6.94
C GLU A 43 12.51 8.11 7.67
N ARG A 44 12.53 9.27 8.32
CA ARG A 44 11.36 9.96 8.89
C ARG A 44 10.67 9.23 10.04
N VAL A 45 11.31 8.28 10.70
CA VAL A 45 10.73 7.53 11.83
C VAL A 45 10.20 8.47 12.90
N GLU A 46 11.01 9.42 13.38
CA GLU A 46 10.62 10.37 14.41
C GLU A 46 9.39 11.22 14.05
N LYS A 47 9.26 11.59 12.76
CA LYS A 47 8.07 12.30 12.26
C LYS A 47 6.78 11.51 12.44
N TYR A 48 6.83 10.21 12.20
CA TYR A 48 5.65 9.34 12.32
C TYR A 48 5.42 8.90 13.77
N ARG A 49 6.48 8.70 14.54
CA ARG A 49 6.40 8.44 15.98
C ARG A 49 5.72 9.61 16.71
N ALA A 50 6.05 10.85 16.38
CA ALA A 50 5.38 12.03 16.91
C ALA A 50 3.88 12.12 16.56
N LYS A 51 3.43 11.38 15.53
CA LYS A 51 2.01 11.23 15.14
C LYS A 51 1.34 10.02 15.79
N GLY A 52 2.00 9.30 16.69
CA GLY A 52 1.46 8.13 17.37
C GLY A 52 1.67 6.79 16.62
N VAL A 53 2.52 6.73 15.62
CA VAL A 53 2.87 5.46 14.95
C VAL A 53 3.94 4.73 15.77
N ASN A 54 3.68 3.47 16.10
CA ASN A 54 4.65 2.58 16.72
C ASN A 54 5.58 1.95 15.66
N PHE A 55 6.82 1.65 16.05
CA PHE A 55 7.80 1.03 15.18
C PHE A 55 8.39 -0.22 15.80
N GLU A 56 8.39 -1.30 15.04
CA GLU A 56 9.11 -2.53 15.30
C GLU A 56 10.02 -2.79 14.11
N THR A 57 11.32 -2.71 14.36
CA THR A 57 12.36 -2.73 13.33
C THR A 57 13.37 -3.85 13.56
N GLY A 58 14.11 -4.24 12.52
CA GLY A 58 15.10 -5.31 12.55
C GLY A 58 14.54 -6.69 12.23
N ALA A 59 13.23 -6.91 12.33
CA ALA A 59 12.54 -8.15 11.96
C ALA A 59 11.06 -7.91 11.74
N ASN A 60 10.39 -8.82 11.03
CA ASN A 60 8.92 -8.90 10.98
C ASN A 60 8.49 -10.03 11.92
N ARG A 61 8.07 -9.71 13.13
CA ARG A 61 7.73 -10.70 14.14
C ARG A 61 6.30 -11.18 13.97
N LEU A 62 6.12 -12.50 14.07
CA LEU A 62 4.81 -13.13 13.95
C LEU A 62 3.84 -12.64 15.04
N GLU A 63 4.31 -12.44 16.26
CA GLU A 63 3.49 -11.96 17.38
C GLU A 63 2.84 -10.59 17.08
N THR A 64 3.60 -9.69 16.48
CA THR A 64 3.11 -8.36 16.07
C THR A 64 2.04 -8.47 14.99
N LEU A 65 2.25 -9.34 14.00
CA LEU A 65 1.28 -9.60 12.94
C LEU A 65 -0.01 -10.24 13.50
N LEU A 66 0.10 -11.17 14.45
CA LEU A 66 -1.06 -11.81 15.08
C LEU A 66 -1.85 -10.89 16.01
N ALA A 67 -1.24 -9.83 16.54
CA ALA A 67 -1.91 -8.84 17.37
C ALA A 67 -2.70 -7.80 16.53
N ALA A 68 -2.55 -7.82 15.20
CA ALA A 68 -3.23 -6.90 14.30
C ALA A 68 -4.64 -7.39 13.93
N GLU A 69 -5.52 -6.45 13.62
CA GLU A 69 -6.81 -6.71 12.96
C GLU A 69 -6.69 -6.63 11.42
N LEU A 70 -5.64 -5.94 10.96
CA LEU A 70 -5.34 -5.78 9.56
C LEU A 70 -3.83 -5.65 9.36
N VAL A 71 -3.29 -6.36 8.39
CA VAL A 71 -1.90 -6.21 7.94
C VAL A 71 -1.91 -5.66 6.52
N VAL A 72 -1.18 -4.57 6.29
CA VAL A 72 -1.04 -3.94 4.97
C VAL A 72 0.40 -4.08 4.49
N LEU A 73 0.58 -4.69 3.33
CA LEU A 73 1.89 -4.97 2.74
C LEU A 73 2.30 -3.87 1.75
N SER A 74 3.55 -3.39 1.89
CA SER A 74 4.18 -2.58 0.85
C SER A 74 4.60 -3.43 -0.35
N PRO A 75 4.60 -2.90 -1.60
CA PRO A 75 4.86 -3.67 -2.83
C PRO A 75 6.17 -4.45 -2.87
N GLY A 76 7.19 -3.99 -2.13
CA GLY A 76 8.51 -4.63 -2.08
C GLY A 76 8.65 -5.71 -1.02
N VAL A 77 7.59 -6.02 -0.28
CA VAL A 77 7.59 -7.09 0.73
C VAL A 77 7.16 -8.39 0.07
N PRO A 78 8.04 -9.41 0.04
CA PRO A 78 7.65 -10.73 -0.48
C PRO A 78 6.71 -11.44 0.52
N PRO A 79 6.05 -12.53 0.10
CA PRO A 79 5.27 -13.37 1.00
C PRO A 79 6.19 -14.12 1.99
N LEU A 80 6.49 -13.47 3.11
CA LEU A 80 7.32 -14.04 4.19
C LEU A 80 6.54 -15.12 4.95
N PRO A 81 7.22 -16.13 5.55
CA PRO A 81 6.57 -17.18 6.35
C PRO A 81 5.68 -16.62 7.46
N GLU A 82 6.11 -15.57 8.14
CA GLU A 82 5.35 -14.90 9.20
C GLU A 82 4.03 -14.31 8.70
N ILE A 83 4.05 -13.70 7.49
CA ILE A 83 2.89 -13.11 6.83
C ILE A 83 1.90 -14.21 6.43
N LEU A 84 2.40 -15.29 5.83
CA LEU A 84 1.57 -16.43 5.41
C LEU A 84 0.94 -17.10 6.64
N THR A 85 1.71 -17.33 7.71
CA THR A 85 1.21 -17.89 8.96
C THR A 85 0.13 -16.98 9.61
N ALA A 86 0.33 -15.68 9.61
CA ALA A 86 -0.68 -14.73 10.12
C ALA A 86 -1.98 -14.84 9.32
N ARG A 87 -1.89 -14.92 7.98
CA ARG A 87 -3.05 -15.11 7.09
C ARG A 87 -3.76 -16.44 7.35
N GLU A 88 -3.04 -17.54 7.49
CA GLU A 88 -3.59 -18.86 7.83
C GLU A 88 -4.32 -18.86 9.18
N LYS A 89 -3.85 -18.06 10.13
CA LYS A 89 -4.51 -17.86 11.44
C LYS A 89 -5.65 -16.86 11.42
N GLY A 90 -6.09 -16.43 10.23
CA GLY A 90 -7.28 -15.60 10.05
C GLY A 90 -7.04 -14.10 10.13
N ILE A 91 -5.79 -13.63 10.24
CA ILE A 91 -5.49 -12.21 10.16
C ILE A 91 -5.71 -11.73 8.72
N LYS A 92 -6.45 -10.65 8.54
CA LYS A 92 -6.64 -10.05 7.23
C LYS A 92 -5.34 -9.41 6.75
N VAL A 93 -4.77 -9.96 5.68
CA VAL A 93 -3.53 -9.45 5.06
C VAL A 93 -3.86 -8.96 3.65
N ILE A 94 -3.59 -7.69 3.36
CA ILE A 94 -3.91 -7.07 2.07
C ILE A 94 -2.73 -6.27 1.52
N SER A 95 -2.73 -6.05 0.21
CA SER A 95 -1.81 -5.12 -0.43
C SER A 95 -2.26 -3.65 -0.25
N GLU A 96 -1.34 -2.71 -0.49
CA GLU A 96 -1.67 -1.27 -0.51
C GLU A 96 -2.77 -0.94 -1.54
N ILE A 97 -2.78 -1.64 -2.67
CA ILE A 97 -3.79 -1.48 -3.72
C ILE A 97 -5.17 -1.88 -3.22
N GLU A 98 -5.28 -3.03 -2.56
CA GLU A 98 -6.53 -3.52 -1.96
C GLU A 98 -7.04 -2.59 -0.85
N LEU A 99 -6.12 -1.99 -0.07
CA LEU A 99 -6.47 -0.95 0.89
C LEU A 99 -7.05 0.29 0.21
N ALA A 100 -6.42 0.75 -0.89
CA ALA A 100 -6.76 2.01 -1.54
C ALA A 100 -8.03 1.92 -2.41
N TYR A 101 -8.25 0.77 -3.07
CA TYR A 101 -9.29 0.60 -4.08
C TYR A 101 -10.72 0.98 -3.61
N PRO A 102 -11.21 0.58 -2.42
CA PRO A 102 -12.55 0.95 -1.94
C PRO A 102 -12.78 2.45 -1.74
N TYR A 103 -11.71 3.23 -1.61
CA TYR A 103 -11.77 4.68 -1.41
C TYR A 103 -11.53 5.47 -2.68
N LEU A 104 -11.17 4.79 -3.77
CA LEU A 104 -10.89 5.44 -5.05
C LEU A 104 -12.18 5.85 -5.75
N ARG A 105 -12.30 7.13 -6.09
CA ARG A 105 -13.50 7.67 -6.77
C ARG A 105 -13.41 7.59 -8.29
N GLY A 106 -12.25 7.28 -8.87
CA GLY A 106 -12.01 7.13 -10.30
C GLY A 106 -12.08 5.69 -10.78
N LYS A 107 -11.92 5.49 -12.10
CA LYS A 107 -11.79 4.15 -12.69
C LYS A 107 -10.33 3.73 -12.69
N LEU A 108 -10.03 2.55 -12.16
CA LEU A 108 -8.70 1.96 -12.11
C LEU A 108 -8.46 1.10 -13.36
N ILE A 109 -7.29 1.28 -13.97
CA ILE A 109 -6.74 0.44 -15.04
C ILE A 109 -5.45 -0.16 -14.49
N GLY A 110 -5.49 -1.43 -14.10
CA GLY A 110 -4.34 -2.16 -13.58
C GLY A 110 -3.55 -2.85 -14.70
N ILE A 111 -2.24 -2.69 -14.70
CA ILE A 111 -1.33 -3.34 -15.64
C ILE A 111 -0.36 -4.22 -14.87
N THR A 112 -0.35 -5.49 -15.20
CA THR A 112 0.61 -6.46 -14.68
C THR A 112 1.19 -7.32 -15.81
N GLY A 113 2.12 -8.19 -15.49
CA GLY A 113 2.77 -9.11 -16.43
C GLY A 113 4.23 -9.37 -16.05
N THR A 114 4.86 -10.32 -16.69
CA THR A 114 6.27 -10.67 -16.43
C THR A 114 7.20 -9.56 -16.93
N ASN A 115 7.02 -9.11 -18.17
CA ASN A 115 7.82 -8.08 -18.82
C ASN A 115 6.94 -6.97 -19.40
N GLY A 116 7.51 -5.80 -19.65
CA GLY A 116 6.84 -4.69 -20.31
C GLY A 116 5.82 -3.90 -19.48
N LYS A 117 5.61 -4.24 -18.20
CA LYS A 117 4.65 -3.55 -17.33
C LYS A 117 4.80 -2.03 -17.36
N SER A 118 5.99 -1.53 -17.03
CA SER A 118 6.26 -0.08 -16.93
C SER A 118 6.08 0.62 -18.27
N THR A 119 6.54 0.01 -19.36
CA THR A 119 6.38 0.55 -20.72
C THR A 119 4.89 0.63 -21.09
N THR A 120 4.14 -0.45 -20.90
CA THR A 120 2.70 -0.52 -21.22
C THR A 120 1.91 0.47 -20.37
N THR A 121 2.20 0.52 -19.07
CA THR A 121 1.54 1.46 -18.13
C THR A 121 1.78 2.91 -18.54
N THR A 122 3.04 3.24 -18.87
CA THR A 122 3.40 4.58 -19.32
C THR A 122 2.74 4.92 -20.65
N LEU A 123 2.73 3.99 -21.60
CA LEU A 123 2.12 4.18 -22.91
C LEU A 123 0.60 4.43 -22.79
N ILE A 124 -0.12 3.61 -22.04
CA ILE A 124 -1.56 3.79 -21.80
C ILE A 124 -1.82 5.15 -21.14
N TYR A 125 -1.03 5.51 -20.12
CA TYR A 125 -1.15 6.83 -19.48
C TYR A 125 -0.98 7.98 -20.48
N LEU A 126 0.06 7.93 -21.33
CA LEU A 126 0.33 8.97 -22.33
C LEU A 126 -0.76 9.04 -23.40
N MET A 127 -1.26 7.90 -23.88
CA MET A 127 -2.37 7.84 -24.86
C MET A 127 -3.64 8.45 -24.29
N LEU A 128 -4.03 8.09 -23.10
CA LEU A 128 -5.22 8.64 -22.44
C LEU A 128 -5.06 10.14 -22.17
N LYS A 129 -3.88 10.57 -21.73
CA LYS A 129 -3.58 11.99 -21.52
C LYS A 129 -3.66 12.79 -22.83
N LYS A 130 -3.10 12.26 -23.93
CA LYS A 130 -3.17 12.87 -25.26
C LYS A 130 -4.60 12.92 -25.79
N ALA A 131 -5.44 11.94 -25.46
CA ALA A 131 -6.86 11.91 -25.81
C ALA A 131 -7.73 12.84 -24.94
N GLY A 132 -7.13 13.65 -24.05
CA GLY A 132 -7.83 14.66 -23.25
C GLY A 132 -8.43 14.15 -21.93
N PHE A 133 -8.20 12.88 -21.56
CA PHE A 133 -8.66 12.37 -20.27
C PHE A 133 -7.86 12.93 -19.10
N LYS A 134 -8.53 13.18 -17.98
CA LYS A 134 -7.86 13.42 -16.70
C LYS A 134 -7.41 12.07 -16.14
N VAL A 135 -6.12 11.78 -16.23
CA VAL A 135 -5.52 10.49 -15.89
C VAL A 135 -4.35 10.67 -14.93
N HIS A 136 -4.22 9.74 -13.98
CA HIS A 136 -3.14 9.67 -13.01
C HIS A 136 -2.32 8.39 -13.21
N LEU A 137 -1.02 8.48 -12.98
CA LEU A 137 -0.08 7.35 -13.04
C LEU A 137 0.36 6.96 -11.64
N THR A 138 0.16 5.70 -11.26
CA THR A 138 0.36 5.21 -9.89
C THR A 138 0.94 3.79 -9.84
N GLY A 139 1.21 3.30 -8.64
CA GLY A 139 1.67 1.92 -8.39
C GLY A 139 3.18 1.79 -8.26
N ASN A 140 3.76 0.72 -8.79
CA ASN A 140 5.21 0.48 -8.71
C ASN A 140 6.03 1.56 -9.41
N ILE A 141 5.46 2.18 -10.43
CA ILE A 141 5.98 3.41 -11.04
C ILE A 141 5.13 4.60 -10.60
N GLY A 142 5.74 5.78 -10.54
CA GLY A 142 5.04 6.98 -10.06
C GLY A 142 4.95 7.05 -8.53
N GLN A 143 3.77 7.30 -8.03
CA GLN A 143 3.47 7.38 -6.60
C GLN A 143 2.50 6.25 -6.18
N PRO A 144 2.48 5.85 -4.90
CA PRO A 144 1.53 4.86 -4.39
C PRO A 144 0.07 5.26 -4.65
N LEU A 145 -0.80 4.29 -4.95
CA LEU A 145 -2.21 4.54 -5.26
C LEU A 145 -2.93 5.23 -4.09
N VAL A 146 -2.63 4.82 -2.86
CA VAL A 146 -3.20 5.39 -1.64
C VAL A 146 -3.00 6.91 -1.54
N SER A 147 -1.90 7.46 -2.08
CA SER A 147 -1.61 8.90 -2.12
C SER A 147 -2.54 9.68 -3.06
N PHE A 148 -3.28 8.98 -3.93
CA PHE A 148 -4.17 9.59 -4.89
C PHE A 148 -5.64 9.58 -4.46
N ILE A 149 -6.00 8.86 -3.41
CA ILE A 149 -7.38 8.82 -2.88
C ILE A 149 -7.99 10.24 -2.76
N PRO A 150 -7.33 11.23 -2.13
CA PRO A 150 -7.89 12.57 -1.99
C PRO A 150 -7.86 13.40 -3.29
N LYS A 151 -7.08 12.97 -4.28
CA LYS A 151 -6.83 13.74 -5.52
C LYS A 151 -7.74 13.32 -6.67
N VAL A 152 -8.15 12.05 -6.70
CA VAL A 152 -8.93 11.46 -7.80
C VAL A 152 -10.40 11.78 -7.63
N LYS A 153 -11.00 12.38 -8.66
CA LYS A 153 -12.42 12.75 -8.70
C LYS A 153 -13.21 11.74 -9.55
N PRO A 154 -14.54 11.65 -9.35
CA PRO A 154 -15.40 10.85 -10.23
C PRO A 154 -15.17 11.18 -11.72
N GLY A 155 -15.14 10.16 -12.58
CA GLY A 155 -14.90 10.30 -14.01
C GLY A 155 -13.43 10.39 -14.43
N GLN A 156 -12.48 10.50 -13.49
CA GLN A 156 -11.06 10.44 -13.78
C GLN A 156 -10.56 9.01 -13.86
N LEU A 157 -9.43 8.82 -14.55
CA LEU A 157 -8.79 7.52 -14.75
C LEU A 157 -7.51 7.43 -13.91
N VAL A 158 -7.23 6.24 -13.43
CA VAL A 158 -5.99 5.92 -12.72
C VAL A 158 -5.37 4.72 -13.41
N VAL A 159 -4.19 4.90 -13.98
CA VAL A 159 -3.40 3.83 -14.60
C VAL A 159 -2.35 3.40 -13.59
N THR A 160 -2.37 2.13 -13.21
CA THR A 160 -1.54 1.61 -12.12
C THR A 160 -0.72 0.41 -12.56
N GLU A 161 0.59 0.45 -12.29
CA GLU A 161 1.44 -0.73 -12.42
C GLU A 161 1.32 -1.60 -11.18
N LEU A 162 1.01 -2.88 -11.38
CA LEU A 162 0.85 -3.87 -10.32
C LEU A 162 1.95 -4.93 -10.39
N SER A 163 2.55 -5.26 -9.24
CA SER A 163 3.42 -6.41 -9.10
C SER A 163 2.62 -7.69 -8.84
N SER A 164 3.20 -8.86 -9.13
CA SER A 164 2.60 -10.15 -8.77
C SER A 164 2.34 -10.27 -7.28
N PHE A 165 3.26 -9.79 -6.43
CA PHE A 165 3.09 -9.81 -4.98
C PHE A 165 1.90 -8.97 -4.50
N GLN A 166 1.64 -7.83 -5.13
CA GLN A 166 0.46 -7.03 -4.80
C GLN A 166 -0.83 -7.79 -5.14
N LEU A 167 -0.87 -8.49 -6.29
CA LEU A 167 -2.04 -9.25 -6.71
C LEU A 167 -2.31 -10.49 -5.85
N GLU A 168 -1.27 -11.10 -5.28
CA GLU A 168 -1.42 -12.25 -4.37
C GLU A 168 -2.22 -11.91 -3.11
N PHE A 169 -2.16 -10.64 -2.68
CA PHE A 169 -2.87 -10.10 -1.51
C PHE A 169 -3.99 -9.13 -1.91
N THR A 170 -4.63 -9.38 -3.04
CA THR A 170 -5.79 -8.62 -3.55
C THR A 170 -6.97 -9.58 -3.71
N GLU A 171 -8.14 -9.20 -3.21
CA GLU A 171 -9.37 -10.01 -3.24
C GLU A 171 -10.40 -9.50 -4.27
N LYS A 172 -10.25 -8.25 -4.74
CA LYS A 172 -11.25 -7.56 -5.61
C LYS A 172 -10.62 -6.96 -6.85
#